data_5028e53433e4f0680ff2bf436dc54211
#
_entry.id   5028e53433e4f0680ff2bf436dc54211
#
_cell.length_a   1.000
_cell.length_b   1.000
_cell.length_c   1.000
_cell.angle_alpha   90.00
_cell.angle_beta   90.00
_cell.angle_gamma   90.00
#
_symmetry.space_group_name_H-M   'P 1'
#
loop_
_entity.id
_entity.type
_entity.pdbx_description
1 polymer ?
#
loop_
_entity_poly.entity_id
_entity_poly.type
_entity_poly.pdbx_seq_one_letter_code
_entity_poly.pdbx_strand_id
1 'polypeptide(L)'
;LSDYLEVSNEKNTNDVYGKQDVLSVSGDYGIVNQIEFKGRSFAGASVSNYGVVHTDDIVYTKSPLNSNPYGIIKTNKGKTGIVSTLYAVYHPKEGTNSDFVQTYFEQHARMNNYMHPLVNKGAKNDMKVSAENALKGYVSFPNYEEQKAIAEAFSIIDRLITLHQRKLEKLQNMK
;
A
#
# COMPACT_ATOMS: atom_id res chain seq x y z
N LEU A 1 9.28 13.12 -0.23
CA LEU A 1 8.24 12.34 -0.91
C LEU A 1 7.00 13.20 -1.22
N SER A 2 6.83 14.29 -0.50
CA SER A 2 5.76 15.29 -0.75
C SER A 2 5.79 15.94 -2.15
N ASP A 3 6.89 15.85 -2.86
CA ASP A 3 6.97 16.35 -4.24
C ASP A 3 6.25 15.40 -5.24
N TYR A 4 6.06 14.15 -4.85
CA TYR A 4 5.50 13.09 -5.66
C TYR A 4 4.09 12.65 -5.22
N LEU A 5 3.78 12.79 -3.93
CA LEU A 5 2.51 12.34 -3.35
C LEU A 5 1.85 13.45 -2.54
N GLU A 6 0.53 13.40 -2.47
CA GLU A 6 -0.25 14.23 -1.55
C GLU A 6 -1.21 13.38 -0.72
N VAL A 7 -1.51 13.85 0.50
CA VAL A 7 -2.43 13.14 1.41
C VAL A 7 -3.86 13.28 0.90
N SER A 8 -4.55 12.17 0.70
CA SER A 8 -5.99 12.18 0.49
C SER A 8 -6.72 12.44 1.79
N ASN A 9 -7.58 13.45 1.79
CA ASN A 9 -8.48 13.75 2.90
C ASN A 9 -9.93 13.29 2.61
N GLU A 10 -10.14 12.61 1.49
CA GLU A 10 -11.46 12.13 1.10
C GLU A 10 -11.95 11.05 2.06
N LYS A 11 -13.18 11.24 2.56
CA LYS A 11 -13.84 10.33 3.49
C LYS A 11 -15.18 9.88 2.94
N ASN A 12 -15.61 8.72 3.37
CA ASN A 12 -16.91 8.16 3.02
C ASN A 12 -18.08 8.84 3.77
N THR A 13 -18.02 10.16 3.93
CA THR A 13 -19.00 10.93 4.75
C THR A 13 -20.44 10.83 4.26
N ASN A 14 -20.63 10.55 2.98
CA ASN A 14 -21.97 10.41 2.38
C ASN A 14 -22.45 8.94 2.34
N ASP A 15 -21.73 8.03 3.01
CA ASP A 15 -22.03 6.58 3.05
C ASP A 15 -22.26 5.95 1.67
N VAL A 16 -21.52 6.44 0.65
CA VAL A 16 -21.56 5.91 -0.73
C VAL A 16 -21.06 4.47 -0.77
N TYR A 17 -20.08 4.15 0.07
CA TYR A 17 -19.47 2.83 0.18
C TYR A 17 -19.91 2.15 1.47
N GLY A 18 -20.22 0.87 1.38
CA GLY A 18 -20.61 0.03 2.52
C GLY A 18 -19.49 -0.89 3.00
N LYS A 19 -19.84 -1.80 3.91
CA LYS A 19 -18.88 -2.81 4.44
C LYS A 19 -18.37 -3.77 3.36
N GLN A 20 -19.09 -3.96 2.29
CA GLN A 20 -18.72 -4.76 1.11
C GLN A 20 -17.60 -4.10 0.29
N ASP A 21 -17.38 -2.79 0.43
CA ASP A 21 -16.39 -2.03 -0.32
C ASP A 21 -15.10 -1.81 0.49
N VAL A 22 -15.01 -2.42 1.68
CA VAL A 22 -13.83 -2.28 2.53
C VAL A 22 -12.65 -3.05 1.95
N LEU A 23 -11.54 -2.34 1.81
CA LEU A 23 -10.27 -2.85 1.32
C LEU A 23 -9.33 -3.14 2.48
N SER A 24 -8.46 -4.12 2.29
CA SER A 24 -7.34 -4.46 3.18
C SER A 24 -6.03 -4.45 2.41
N VAL A 25 -4.94 -4.09 3.10
CA VAL A 25 -3.60 -4.11 2.53
C VAL A 25 -2.89 -5.38 2.96
N SER A 26 -2.48 -6.18 1.98
CA SER A 26 -1.69 -7.40 2.16
C SER A 26 -0.28 -7.20 1.62
N GLY A 27 0.74 -7.73 2.31
CA GLY A 27 2.11 -7.74 1.82
C GLY A 27 2.23 -8.50 0.51
N ASP A 28 1.59 -9.67 0.42
CA ASP A 28 1.73 -10.61 -0.70
C ASP A 28 0.71 -10.37 -1.82
N TYR A 29 -0.50 -9.91 -1.48
CA TYR A 29 -1.62 -9.81 -2.42
C TYR A 29 -1.97 -8.37 -2.80
N GLY A 30 -1.24 -7.36 -2.27
CA GLY A 30 -1.52 -5.95 -2.52
C GLY A 30 -2.80 -5.49 -1.81
N ILE A 31 -3.56 -4.61 -2.45
CA ILE A 31 -4.84 -4.10 -1.93
C ILE A 31 -5.96 -5.03 -2.44
N VAL A 32 -6.69 -5.62 -1.51
CA VAL A 32 -7.71 -6.63 -1.77
C VAL A 32 -9.02 -6.28 -1.08
N ASN A 33 -10.15 -6.71 -1.65
CA ASN A 33 -11.44 -6.60 -0.97
C ASN A 33 -11.42 -7.49 0.28
N GLN A 34 -11.84 -6.94 1.43
CA GLN A 34 -11.72 -7.61 2.72
C GLN A 34 -12.60 -8.86 2.83
N ILE A 35 -13.82 -8.80 2.31
CA ILE A 35 -14.76 -9.92 2.35
C ILE A 35 -14.30 -11.02 1.40
N GLU A 36 -13.93 -10.68 0.16
CA GLU A 36 -13.46 -11.67 -0.82
C GLU A 36 -12.20 -12.39 -0.33
N PHE A 37 -11.30 -11.67 0.35
CA PHE A 37 -10.02 -12.23 0.81
C PHE A 37 -10.13 -12.98 2.15
N LYS A 38 -10.97 -12.50 3.09
CA LYS A 38 -11.06 -13.04 4.47
C LYS A 38 -12.38 -13.74 4.76
N GLY A 39 -13.33 -13.77 3.81
CA GLY A 39 -14.66 -14.34 3.98
C GLY A 39 -15.61 -13.52 4.85
N ARG A 40 -15.14 -12.41 5.45
CA ARG A 40 -15.96 -11.52 6.30
C ARG A 40 -15.38 -10.10 6.35
N SER A 41 -16.22 -9.14 6.68
CA SER A 41 -15.78 -7.78 7.00
C SER A 41 -15.34 -7.67 8.46
N PHE A 42 -14.26 -6.92 8.71
CA PHE A 42 -13.81 -6.51 10.05
C PHE A 42 -14.12 -5.03 10.31
N ALA A 43 -14.90 -4.40 9.44
CA ALA A 43 -15.31 -3.02 9.61
C ALA A 43 -16.16 -2.83 10.86
N GLY A 44 -16.00 -1.69 11.50
CA GLY A 44 -16.81 -1.28 12.65
C GLY A 44 -18.29 -1.10 12.30
N ALA A 45 -19.08 -0.59 13.25
CA ALA A 45 -20.50 -0.32 13.05
C ALA A 45 -20.73 0.69 11.92
N SER A 46 -19.93 1.76 11.88
CA SER A 46 -19.94 2.78 10.82
C SER A 46 -18.64 2.77 10.04
N VAL A 47 -18.72 3.05 8.75
CA VAL A 47 -17.59 3.22 7.83
C VAL A 47 -17.50 4.66 7.27
N SER A 48 -18.28 5.60 7.78
CA SER A 48 -18.34 6.99 7.31
C SER A 48 -17.02 7.74 7.43
N ASN A 49 -16.19 7.40 8.42
CA ASN A 49 -14.85 8.00 8.61
C ASN A 49 -13.73 7.30 7.84
N TYR A 50 -14.04 6.23 7.10
CA TYR A 50 -13.04 5.53 6.31
C TYR A 50 -12.56 6.41 5.15
N GLY A 51 -11.27 6.27 4.81
CA GLY A 51 -10.68 6.96 3.66
C GLY A 51 -11.13 6.30 2.35
N VAL A 52 -11.51 7.12 1.36
CA VAL A 52 -11.78 6.62 0.01
C VAL A 52 -10.44 6.37 -0.70
N VAL A 53 -10.38 5.26 -1.44
CA VAL A 53 -9.20 4.83 -2.20
C VAL A 53 -9.61 4.59 -3.63
N HIS A 54 -9.17 5.44 -4.53
CA HIS A 54 -9.39 5.27 -5.96
C HIS A 54 -8.39 4.31 -6.59
N THR A 55 -8.64 3.90 -7.82
CA THR A 55 -7.64 3.18 -8.62
C THR A 55 -6.39 4.03 -8.75
N ASP A 56 -5.22 3.41 -8.65
CA ASP A 56 -3.89 4.02 -8.65
C ASP A 56 -3.53 4.86 -7.41
N ASP A 57 -4.42 5.03 -6.44
CA ASP A 57 -4.05 5.57 -5.15
C ASP A 57 -3.08 4.65 -4.40
N ILE A 58 -2.27 5.27 -3.56
CA ILE A 58 -1.27 4.60 -2.75
C ILE A 58 -1.75 4.53 -1.31
N VAL A 59 -1.72 3.34 -0.71
CA VAL A 59 -2.12 3.12 0.68
C VAL A 59 -0.93 2.69 1.53
N TYR A 60 -0.73 3.38 2.65
CA TYR A 60 0.29 3.09 3.66
C TYR A 60 -0.35 2.61 4.96
N THR A 61 0.15 1.51 5.52
CA THR A 61 -0.46 0.86 6.68
C THR A 61 -0.22 1.54 8.02
N LYS A 62 0.70 2.47 8.14
CA LYS A 62 1.06 3.24 9.36
C LYS A 62 1.37 2.41 10.62
N SER A 63 1.44 1.11 10.52
CA SER A 63 1.67 0.22 11.67
C SER A 63 2.63 -0.90 11.32
N PRO A 64 3.36 -1.41 12.32
CA PRO A 64 4.25 -2.54 12.13
C PRO A 64 3.48 -3.78 11.64
N LEU A 65 4.05 -4.50 10.70
CA LEU A 65 3.55 -5.77 10.19
C LEU A 65 4.70 -6.77 10.17
N ASN A 66 4.69 -7.74 11.09
CA ASN A 66 5.69 -8.83 11.14
C ASN A 66 7.12 -8.36 10.78
N SER A 67 7.58 -8.71 9.57
CA SER A 67 8.92 -8.35 9.05
C SER A 67 9.04 -6.89 8.58
N ASN A 68 7.94 -6.12 8.58
CA ASN A 68 7.90 -4.73 8.14
C ASN A 68 7.65 -3.79 9.32
N PRO A 69 8.67 -3.44 10.11
CA PRO A 69 8.52 -2.66 11.34
C PRO A 69 7.95 -1.26 11.12
N TYR A 70 8.06 -0.73 9.91
CA TYR A 70 7.53 0.58 9.53
C TYR A 70 6.28 0.51 8.64
N GLY A 71 5.63 -0.68 8.56
CA GLY A 71 4.48 -0.88 7.68
C GLY A 71 4.86 -1.10 6.22
N ILE A 72 3.86 -1.10 5.36
CA ILE A 72 4.01 -1.33 3.92
C ILE A 72 3.24 -0.29 3.12
N ILE A 73 3.68 -0.07 1.89
CA ILE A 73 3.06 0.80 0.90
C ILE A 73 2.60 -0.08 -0.27
N LYS A 74 1.34 0.06 -0.69
CA LYS A 74 0.76 -0.65 -1.83
C LYS A 74 -0.10 0.30 -2.67
N THR A 75 -0.15 0.03 -3.98
CA THR A 75 -0.99 0.75 -4.95
C THR A 75 -2.30 0.00 -5.15
N ASN A 76 -3.42 0.73 -5.23
CA ASN A 76 -4.72 0.13 -5.54
C ASN A 76 -4.84 -0.16 -7.03
N LYS A 77 -4.78 -1.42 -7.42
CA LYS A 77 -5.00 -1.89 -8.80
C LYS A 77 -6.42 -2.39 -9.07
N GLY A 78 -7.25 -2.36 -8.03
CA GLY A 78 -8.63 -2.77 -8.11
C GLY A 78 -9.61 -1.59 -8.26
N LYS A 79 -10.86 -1.89 -7.98
CA LYS A 79 -11.94 -0.89 -7.95
C LYS A 79 -11.74 0.08 -6.79
N THR A 80 -12.35 1.26 -6.91
CA THR A 80 -12.50 2.19 -5.80
C THR A 80 -13.20 1.52 -4.63
N GLY A 81 -12.71 1.80 -3.41
CA GLY A 81 -13.26 1.29 -2.16
C GLY A 81 -12.84 2.16 -1.00
N ILE A 82 -12.94 1.63 0.20
CA ILE A 82 -12.64 2.37 1.43
C ILE A 82 -11.68 1.59 2.32
N VAL A 83 -10.82 2.32 3.04
CA VAL A 83 -9.90 1.74 4.05
C VAL A 83 -10.12 2.38 5.40
N SER A 84 -9.86 1.62 6.47
CA SER A 84 -10.01 2.12 7.83
C SER A 84 -9.04 3.28 8.12
N THR A 85 -9.32 4.04 9.19
CA THR A 85 -8.49 5.17 9.63
C THR A 85 -7.08 4.79 10.07
N LEU A 86 -6.79 3.48 10.18
CA LEU A 86 -5.45 2.96 10.45
C LEU A 86 -4.50 3.11 9.26
N TYR A 87 -5.04 3.33 8.06
CA TYR A 87 -4.26 3.54 6.85
C TYR A 87 -4.14 5.03 6.52
N ALA A 88 -3.12 5.39 5.75
CA ALA A 88 -3.04 6.64 5.04
C ALA A 88 -3.26 6.40 3.55
N VAL A 89 -3.98 7.29 2.89
CA VAL A 89 -4.22 7.27 1.44
C VAL A 89 -3.51 8.45 0.83
N TYR A 90 -2.82 8.21 -0.27
CA TYR A 90 -2.10 9.24 -1.01
C TYR A 90 -2.50 9.21 -2.48
N HIS A 91 -2.71 10.37 -3.06
CA HIS A 91 -2.83 10.55 -4.49
C HIS A 91 -1.46 10.78 -5.12
N PRO A 92 -1.13 10.12 -6.23
CA PRO A 92 0.07 10.45 -6.99
C PRO A 92 -0.08 11.82 -7.64
N LYS A 93 0.96 12.64 -7.56
CA LYS A 93 1.04 13.91 -8.28
C LYS A 93 1.44 13.68 -9.74
N GLU A 94 1.25 14.71 -10.55
CA GLU A 94 1.70 14.71 -11.94
C GLU A 94 3.18 14.28 -12.05
N GLY A 95 3.49 13.41 -12.99
CA GLY A 95 4.83 12.86 -13.17
C GLY A 95 5.22 11.76 -12.20
N THR A 96 4.28 11.23 -11.40
CA THR A 96 4.52 10.13 -10.46
C THR A 96 3.80 8.86 -10.90
N ASN A 97 4.54 7.78 -11.01
CA ASN A 97 4.00 6.45 -11.26
C ASN A 97 3.80 5.70 -9.94
N SER A 98 2.55 5.35 -9.61
CA SER A 98 2.19 4.70 -8.34
C SER A 98 2.85 3.33 -8.16
N ASP A 99 2.99 2.54 -9.25
CA ASP A 99 3.63 1.23 -9.20
C ASP A 99 5.11 1.35 -8.93
N PHE A 100 5.75 2.39 -9.46
CA PHE A 100 7.14 2.68 -9.15
C PHE A 100 7.32 3.03 -7.67
N VAL A 101 6.43 3.84 -7.10
CA VAL A 101 6.47 4.16 -5.66
C VAL A 101 6.33 2.90 -4.81
N GLN A 102 5.39 2.01 -5.14
CA GLN A 102 5.26 0.72 -4.49
C GLN A 102 6.56 -0.08 -4.60
N THR A 103 7.07 -0.29 -5.81
CA THR A 103 8.30 -1.07 -6.08
C THR A 103 9.50 -0.49 -5.33
N TYR A 104 9.61 0.83 -5.27
CA TYR A 104 10.69 1.51 -4.54
C TYR A 104 10.69 1.17 -3.06
N PHE A 105 9.51 1.17 -2.42
CA PHE A 105 9.35 0.92 -0.99
C PHE A 105 9.17 -0.56 -0.61
N GLU A 106 8.98 -1.47 -1.57
CA GLU A 106 9.02 -2.92 -1.32
C GLU A 106 10.41 -3.41 -0.89
N GLN A 107 11.46 -2.65 -1.19
CA GLN A 107 12.77 -2.94 -0.63
C GLN A 107 12.82 -2.56 0.86
N HIS A 108 12.88 -3.55 1.74
CA HIS A 108 12.89 -3.37 3.20
C HIS A 108 13.94 -2.35 3.67
N ALA A 109 15.14 -2.39 3.12
CA ALA A 109 16.19 -1.45 3.48
C ALA A 109 15.80 0.01 3.14
N ARG A 110 15.22 0.24 1.99
CA ARG A 110 14.74 1.58 1.58
C ARG A 110 13.61 2.06 2.47
N MET A 111 12.60 1.22 2.69
CA MET A 111 11.47 1.54 3.56
C MET A 111 11.94 1.87 4.97
N ASN A 112 12.83 1.06 5.54
CA ASN A 112 13.36 1.26 6.88
C ASN A 112 14.19 2.53 6.99
N ASN A 113 15.12 2.76 6.07
CA ASN A 113 15.98 3.96 6.07
C ASN A 113 15.14 5.24 5.88
N TYR A 114 14.11 5.17 5.06
CA TYR A 114 13.21 6.31 4.81
C TYR A 114 12.34 6.63 6.03
N MET A 115 11.70 5.62 6.62
CA MET A 115 10.73 5.82 7.71
C MET A 115 11.38 6.01 9.08
N HIS A 116 12.55 5.42 9.33
CA HIS A 116 13.19 5.46 10.65
C HIS A 116 13.29 6.88 11.25
N PRO A 117 13.72 7.93 10.52
CA PRO A 117 13.81 9.28 11.06
C PRO A 117 12.44 9.98 11.21
N LEU A 118 11.39 9.47 10.57
CA LEU A 118 10.07 10.10 10.53
C LEU A 118 9.10 9.56 11.58
N VAL A 119 9.45 8.42 12.19
CA VAL A 119 8.57 7.72 13.13
C VAL A 119 8.84 8.19 14.55
N ASN A 120 7.80 8.64 15.24
CA ASN A 120 7.85 8.93 16.67
C ASN A 120 7.79 7.60 17.46
N LYS A 121 8.86 7.27 18.16
CA LYS A 121 8.90 6.12 19.06
C LYS A 121 8.21 6.52 20.37
N GLY A 122 6.97 6.08 20.57
CA GLY A 122 6.27 6.20 21.84
C GLY A 122 6.83 5.26 22.91
N ALA A 123 6.51 5.51 24.18
CA ALA A 123 7.04 4.80 25.36
C ALA A 123 6.73 3.28 25.41
N LYS A 124 5.94 2.74 24.50
CA LYS A 124 5.53 1.33 24.42
C LYS A 124 5.87 0.64 23.10
N ASN A 125 6.93 1.06 22.39
CA ASN A 125 7.22 0.61 21.02
C ASN A 125 6.08 0.85 20.01
N ASP A 126 5.14 1.73 20.34
CA ASP A 126 4.04 2.12 19.48
C ASP A 126 4.57 3.11 18.43
N MET A 127 4.87 2.62 17.28
CA MET A 127 5.36 3.44 16.17
C MET A 127 4.17 4.12 15.52
N LYS A 128 4.07 5.44 15.71
CA LYS A 128 3.04 6.27 15.08
C LYS A 128 3.71 7.26 14.14
N VAL A 129 3.29 7.22 12.89
CA VAL A 129 3.59 8.26 11.91
C VAL A 129 2.28 8.78 11.34
N SER A 130 2.09 10.11 11.33
CA SER A 130 0.94 10.68 10.64
C SER A 130 1.11 10.56 9.12
N ALA A 131 -0.01 10.66 8.37
CA ALA A 131 0.02 10.64 6.93
C ALA A 131 0.96 11.73 6.35
N GLU A 132 0.89 12.93 6.92
CA GLU A 132 1.71 14.07 6.52
C GLU A 132 3.19 13.87 6.88
N ASN A 133 3.47 13.32 8.06
CA ASN A 133 4.85 13.09 8.47
C ASN A 133 5.53 12.01 7.62
N ALA A 134 4.79 11.01 7.19
CA ALA A 134 5.31 9.97 6.30
C ALA A 134 5.77 10.52 4.93
N LEU A 135 5.29 11.69 4.50
CA LEU A 135 5.72 12.33 3.25
C LEU A 135 6.93 13.27 3.41
N LYS A 136 7.38 13.57 4.64
CA LYS A 136 8.45 14.56 4.87
C LYS A 136 9.86 14.06 4.55
N GLY A 137 10.04 12.76 4.37
CA GLY A 137 11.34 12.20 4.00
C GLY A 137 11.76 12.59 2.60
N TYR A 138 13.08 12.67 2.41
CA TYR A 138 13.65 12.95 1.09
C TYR A 138 13.77 11.69 0.25
N VAL A 139 13.32 11.77 -0.99
CA VAL A 139 13.55 10.79 -2.05
C VAL A 139 13.83 11.52 -3.36
N SER A 140 14.59 10.88 -4.24
CA SER A 140 14.79 11.35 -5.61
C SER A 140 14.35 10.24 -6.55
N PHE A 141 13.35 10.51 -7.36
CA PHE A 141 12.84 9.58 -8.38
C PHE A 141 13.31 10.01 -9.77
N PRO A 142 13.48 9.06 -10.67
CA PRO A 142 13.77 9.38 -12.08
C PRO A 142 12.56 10.03 -12.76
N ASN A 143 12.68 10.38 -14.03
CA ASN A 143 11.55 10.89 -14.80
C ASN A 143 10.43 9.85 -14.94
N TYR A 144 9.24 10.27 -15.32
CA TYR A 144 8.04 9.41 -15.38
C TYR A 144 8.22 8.17 -16.26
N GLU A 145 8.84 8.32 -17.43
CA GLU A 145 9.04 7.19 -18.35
C GLU A 145 10.01 6.14 -17.78
N GLU A 146 11.03 6.58 -17.07
CA GLU A 146 11.94 5.66 -16.37
C GLU A 146 11.25 5.00 -15.18
N GLN A 147 10.44 5.73 -14.39
CA GLN A 147 9.63 5.15 -13.33
C GLN A 147 8.75 4.02 -13.87
N LYS A 148 8.04 4.29 -14.97
CA LYS A 148 7.16 3.32 -15.62
C LYS A 148 7.93 2.10 -16.09
N ALA A 149 9.04 2.29 -16.80
CA ALA A 149 9.86 1.19 -17.30
C ALA A 149 10.41 0.31 -16.18
N ILE A 150 10.83 0.91 -15.06
CA ILE A 150 11.31 0.17 -13.88
C ILE A 150 10.16 -0.64 -13.26
N ALA A 151 8.99 -0.03 -13.03
CA ALA A 151 7.84 -0.71 -12.45
C ALA A 151 7.38 -1.89 -13.32
N GLU A 152 7.30 -1.71 -14.63
CA GLU A 152 6.96 -2.76 -15.60
C GLU A 152 7.96 -3.92 -15.55
N ALA A 153 9.26 -3.62 -15.53
CA ALA A 153 10.30 -4.65 -15.46
C ALA A 153 10.18 -5.50 -14.20
N PHE A 154 9.97 -4.89 -13.03
CA PHE A 154 9.76 -5.62 -11.77
C PHE A 154 8.47 -6.44 -11.80
N SER A 155 7.37 -5.88 -12.32
CA SER A 155 6.10 -6.60 -12.48
C SER A 155 6.24 -7.87 -13.34
N ILE A 156 7.01 -7.80 -14.43
CA ILE A 156 7.30 -8.97 -15.29
C ILE A 156 8.11 -10.02 -14.50
N ILE A 157 9.12 -9.60 -13.76
CA ILE A 157 9.95 -10.52 -12.95
C ILE A 157 9.10 -11.22 -11.90
N ASP A 158 8.27 -10.51 -11.15
CA ASP A 158 7.40 -11.07 -10.12
C ASP A 158 6.40 -12.08 -10.71
N ARG A 159 5.84 -11.74 -11.88
CA ARG A 159 4.97 -12.66 -12.61
C ARG A 159 5.71 -13.94 -13.02
N LEU A 160 6.93 -13.85 -13.52
CA LEU A 160 7.75 -15.00 -13.89
C LEU A 160 8.08 -15.87 -12.68
N ILE A 161 8.47 -15.26 -11.56
CA ILE A 161 8.73 -15.97 -10.30
C ILE A 161 7.48 -16.74 -9.87
N THR A 162 6.31 -16.08 -9.83
CA THR A 162 5.04 -16.70 -9.45
C THR A 162 4.67 -17.88 -10.35
N LEU A 163 4.84 -17.74 -11.67
CA LEU A 163 4.56 -18.81 -12.62
C LEU A 163 5.49 -20.03 -12.43
N HIS A 164 6.79 -19.77 -12.17
CA HIS A 164 7.75 -20.84 -11.93
C HIS A 164 7.49 -21.56 -10.62
N GLN A 165 7.14 -20.84 -9.56
CA GLN A 165 6.75 -21.43 -8.26
C GLN A 165 5.52 -22.35 -8.41
N ARG A 166 4.47 -21.90 -9.09
CA ARG A 166 3.28 -22.71 -9.36
C ARG A 166 3.59 -23.96 -10.19
N LYS A 167 4.51 -23.83 -11.16
CA LYS A 167 4.95 -24.99 -11.96
C LYS A 167 5.72 -25.99 -11.10
N LEU A 168 6.60 -25.52 -10.22
CA LEU A 168 7.37 -26.34 -9.31
C LEU A 168 6.44 -27.13 -8.35
N GLU A 169 5.48 -26.45 -7.73
CA GLU A 169 4.49 -27.06 -6.84
C GLU A 169 3.68 -28.16 -7.56
N LYS A 170 3.23 -27.89 -8.79
CA LYS A 170 2.52 -28.91 -9.57
C LYS A 170 3.38 -30.14 -9.84
N LEU A 171 4.66 -29.98 -10.18
CA LEU A 171 5.58 -31.09 -10.43
C LEU A 171 5.89 -31.90 -9.14
N GLN A 172 5.96 -31.22 -7.99
CA GLN A 172 6.15 -31.89 -6.70
C GLN A 172 4.92 -32.71 -6.29
N ASN A 173 3.71 -32.21 -6.58
CA ASN A 173 2.46 -32.92 -6.26
C ASN A 173 2.12 -34.05 -7.23
N MET A 174 2.87 -34.23 -8.32
CA MET A 174 2.73 -35.35 -9.26
C MET A 174 3.61 -36.56 -8.93
N LYS A 175 4.41 -36.50 -7.85
CA LYS A 175 5.20 -37.60 -7.30
C LYS A 175 4.44 -38.30 -6.18
#